data_217dff80e230f8139f2bc7746edef587
#
_entry.id   217dff80e230f8139f2bc7746edef587
#
_cell.length_a   1.000
_cell.length_b   1.000
_cell.length_c   1.000
_cell.angle_alpha   90.00
_cell.angle_beta   90.00
_cell.angle_gamma   90.00
#
_symmetry.space_group_name_H-M   'P 1'
#
loop_
_entity.id
_entity.type
_entity.pdbx_description
1 polymer ?
#
loop_
_entity_poly.entity_id
_entity_poly.type
_entity_poly.pdbx_seq_one_letter_code
_entity_poly.pdbx_strand_id
1 'polypeptide(L)'
;ETANQGADIITDFGEGNSGSINDGDQTNNDFVDLSEFYNSTTLDAVNNSDADPSNDFSSALGMLRADAEDGRIDGVIDGTDFSAEIGGVDLTIENGGTAVTGTDLTFDNTNVACFVRGTQSATRRGSVAIEDLKEGDEVITMDHGFQKIRWIGSTTVPATGDLAPIVIRKGAMGNERDLRVSPQHRMLVRGWHVELMFDQKEALVPAKALINDETVFPLEGGTVDYFHMMFDTHELVYAEGIPSESFHPGHVGLGSFSEDTREEILSLFPQLRDNPEGYSEHARPSLKVREAKVLAENPELMKD
;
A
#
# COMPACT_ATOMS: atom_id res chain seq x y z
N GLU A 1 6.11 -23.73 5.15
CA GLU A 1 5.58 -25.11 5.11
C GLU A 1 5.81 -25.68 3.72
N THR A 2 6.16 -26.93 3.63
CA THR A 2 6.56 -27.59 2.38
C THR A 2 5.38 -27.70 1.43
N ALA A 3 5.56 -27.21 0.21
CA ALA A 3 4.65 -27.41 -0.91
C ALA A 3 4.08 -28.84 -0.96
N ASN A 4 2.76 -28.94 -1.18
CA ASN A 4 2.03 -30.17 -1.51
C ASN A 4 1.39 -30.95 -0.35
N GLN A 5 0.50 -30.29 0.42
CA GLN A 5 -0.34 -30.96 1.42
C GLN A 5 -1.87 -30.87 1.11
N GLY A 6 -2.26 -30.61 -0.15
CA GLY A 6 -3.66 -30.46 -0.54
C GLY A 6 -4.12 -29.00 -0.53
N ALA A 7 -5.29 -28.75 -1.14
CA ALA A 7 -5.86 -27.39 -1.21
C ALA A 7 -6.15 -26.86 0.20
N ASP A 8 -5.60 -25.67 0.49
CA ASP A 8 -5.92 -24.96 1.72
C ASP A 8 -7.14 -24.06 1.49
N ILE A 9 -8.04 -24.01 2.46
CA ILE A 9 -9.23 -23.16 2.41
C ILE A 9 -9.20 -22.20 3.59
N ILE A 10 -9.22 -20.92 3.30
CA ILE A 10 -9.43 -19.86 4.30
C ILE A 10 -10.92 -19.50 4.24
N THR A 11 -11.70 -19.94 5.22
CA THR A 11 -13.16 -19.82 5.24
C THR A 11 -13.71 -18.62 5.98
N ASP A 12 -12.87 -17.93 6.73
CA ASP A 12 -13.19 -16.80 7.60
C ASP A 12 -12.55 -15.49 7.14
N PHE A 13 -12.12 -15.42 5.90
CA PHE A 13 -11.56 -14.21 5.31
C PHE A 13 -12.61 -13.11 5.32
N GLY A 14 -12.37 -12.06 6.11
CA GLY A 14 -13.35 -11.00 6.34
C GLY A 14 -14.48 -11.38 7.29
N GLU A 15 -14.26 -12.29 8.28
CA GLU A 15 -15.27 -12.61 9.30
C GLU A 15 -15.69 -11.33 10.07
N GLY A 16 -16.99 -11.07 10.07
CA GLY A 16 -17.57 -9.83 10.61
C GLY A 16 -18.06 -8.89 9.51
N ASN A 17 -17.75 -9.15 8.27
CA ASN A 17 -18.28 -8.46 7.10
C ASN A 17 -19.72 -8.85 6.80
N SER A 18 -20.60 -7.89 6.57
CA SER A 18 -22.02 -8.12 6.31
C SER A 18 -22.36 -8.51 4.87
N GLY A 19 -21.40 -9.00 4.07
CA GLY A 19 -21.70 -9.60 2.79
C GLY A 19 -20.76 -9.40 1.60
N SER A 20 -19.69 -8.63 1.71
CA SER A 20 -18.70 -8.46 0.63
C SER A 20 -17.38 -8.01 1.23
N ILE A 21 -16.25 -8.57 0.77
CA ILE A 21 -14.92 -8.04 1.11
C ILE A 21 -14.70 -6.61 0.59
N ASN A 22 -15.54 -6.17 -0.32
CA ASN A 22 -15.58 -4.81 -0.87
C ASN A 22 -16.80 -4.04 -0.38
N ASP A 23 -17.22 -4.21 0.86
CA ASP A 23 -18.36 -3.47 1.44
C ASP A 23 -18.01 -2.05 1.91
N GLY A 24 -16.74 -1.67 1.76
CA GLY A 24 -16.21 -0.37 2.20
C GLY A 24 -15.76 -0.36 3.67
N ASP A 25 -15.89 -1.47 4.40
CA ASP A 25 -15.36 -1.61 5.75
C ASP A 25 -14.12 -2.52 5.79
N GLN A 26 -12.97 -1.94 5.52
CA GLN A 26 -11.67 -2.63 5.59
C GLN A 26 -11.21 -2.92 7.03
N THR A 27 -12.00 -2.54 8.01
CA THR A 27 -11.61 -2.69 9.42
C THR A 27 -11.67 -4.13 9.91
N ASN A 28 -12.34 -4.97 9.18
CA ASN A 28 -12.56 -6.39 9.46
C ASN A 28 -12.07 -7.34 8.36
N ASN A 29 -11.41 -6.82 7.32
CA ASN A 29 -10.81 -7.67 6.29
C ASN A 29 -9.50 -8.29 6.80
N ASP A 30 -9.34 -9.57 6.54
CA ASP A 30 -8.11 -10.28 6.75
C ASP A 30 -7.13 -10.03 5.60
N PHE A 31 -5.86 -10.26 5.87
CA PHE A 31 -4.79 -10.12 4.89
C PHE A 31 -4.13 -11.48 4.64
N VAL A 32 -4.04 -11.87 3.39
CA VAL A 32 -3.28 -13.05 2.94
C VAL A 32 -2.06 -12.56 2.17
N ASP A 33 -0.87 -12.91 2.66
CA ASP A 33 0.38 -12.59 1.97
C ASP A 33 0.69 -13.68 0.94
N LEU A 34 0.52 -13.34 -0.32
CA LEU A 34 0.80 -14.20 -1.47
C LEU A 34 2.06 -13.76 -2.23
N SER A 35 2.85 -12.85 -1.67
CA SER A 35 4.03 -12.28 -2.32
C SER A 35 5.13 -13.30 -2.63
N GLU A 36 5.17 -14.43 -1.91
CA GLU A 36 6.08 -15.54 -2.21
C GLU A 36 5.74 -16.23 -3.53
N PHE A 37 4.46 -16.27 -3.90
CA PHE A 37 3.95 -16.95 -5.09
C PHE A 37 3.78 -16.00 -6.28
N TYR A 38 3.29 -14.78 -6.04
CA TYR A 38 2.99 -13.77 -7.07
C TYR A 38 3.93 -12.58 -6.94
N ASN A 39 5.06 -12.66 -7.64
CA ASN A 39 6.12 -11.65 -7.64
C ASN A 39 6.72 -11.51 -9.04
N SER A 40 7.71 -10.62 -9.21
CA SER A 40 8.32 -10.40 -10.51
C SER A 40 9.03 -11.64 -11.09
N THR A 41 9.59 -12.49 -10.23
CA THR A 41 10.30 -13.69 -10.69
C THR A 41 9.32 -14.74 -11.23
N THR A 42 8.21 -14.95 -10.55
CA THR A 42 7.16 -15.88 -10.99
C THR A 42 6.42 -15.32 -12.21
N LEU A 43 6.19 -14.01 -12.26
CA LEU A 43 5.65 -13.32 -13.43
C LEU A 43 6.53 -13.54 -14.67
N ASP A 44 7.83 -13.31 -14.54
CA ASP A 44 8.79 -13.55 -15.64
C ASP A 44 8.84 -15.04 -16.04
N ALA A 45 8.74 -15.95 -15.07
CA ALA A 45 8.70 -17.38 -15.34
C ALA A 45 7.43 -17.77 -16.13
N VAL A 46 6.27 -17.28 -15.74
CA VAL A 46 4.99 -17.51 -16.43
C VAL A 46 5.03 -16.92 -17.84
N ASN A 47 5.38 -15.64 -18.00
CA ASN A 47 5.45 -14.96 -19.29
C ASN A 47 6.49 -15.58 -20.25
N ASN A 48 7.52 -16.25 -19.73
CA ASN A 48 8.51 -16.95 -20.55
C ASN A 48 8.24 -18.45 -20.74
N SER A 49 7.19 -19.00 -20.08
CA SER A 49 6.90 -20.44 -20.12
C SER A 49 6.21 -20.89 -21.41
N ASP A 50 5.48 -19.98 -22.08
CA ASP A 50 4.89 -20.22 -23.38
C ASP A 50 5.40 -19.22 -24.43
N ALA A 51 5.10 -19.49 -25.70
CA ALA A 51 5.57 -18.66 -26.81
C ALA A 51 4.46 -17.70 -27.30
N ASP A 52 3.35 -17.58 -26.58
CA ASP A 52 2.22 -16.73 -26.96
C ASP A 52 2.16 -15.45 -26.12
N PRO A 53 2.70 -14.31 -26.61
CA PRO A 53 2.71 -13.06 -25.87
C PRO A 53 1.32 -12.47 -25.63
N SER A 54 0.25 -13.08 -26.14
CA SER A 54 -1.12 -12.63 -25.86
C SER A 54 -1.58 -13.05 -24.45
N ASN A 55 -0.86 -14.00 -23.82
CA ASN A 55 -1.10 -14.48 -22.46
C ASN A 55 -0.18 -13.81 -21.43
N ASP A 56 0.71 -12.91 -21.88
CA ASP A 56 1.63 -12.22 -20.99
C ASP A 56 0.89 -11.28 -20.01
N PHE A 57 1.22 -11.40 -18.74
CA PHE A 57 0.69 -10.53 -17.71
C PHE A 57 1.60 -9.31 -17.53
N SER A 58 1.00 -8.14 -17.38
CA SER A 58 1.73 -6.89 -17.17
C SER A 58 2.18 -6.67 -15.72
N SER A 59 1.65 -7.45 -14.77
CA SER A 59 2.01 -7.36 -13.36
C SER A 59 1.68 -8.64 -12.59
N ALA A 60 2.39 -8.89 -11.49
CA ALA A 60 2.12 -10.01 -10.58
C ALA A 60 0.70 -9.97 -10.00
N LEU A 61 0.16 -8.78 -9.71
CA LEU A 61 -1.23 -8.62 -9.29
C LEU A 61 -2.22 -8.95 -10.43
N GLY A 62 -1.89 -8.61 -11.67
CA GLY A 62 -2.69 -9.00 -12.84
C GLY A 62 -2.74 -10.52 -13.01
N MET A 63 -1.60 -11.19 -12.84
CA MET A 63 -1.48 -12.64 -12.84
C MET A 63 -2.27 -13.29 -11.70
N LEU A 64 -2.14 -12.80 -10.47
CA LEU A 64 -2.92 -13.27 -9.32
C LEU A 64 -4.43 -13.11 -9.53
N ARG A 65 -4.87 -11.96 -10.10
CA ARG A 65 -6.29 -11.74 -10.40
C ARG A 65 -6.84 -12.70 -11.44
N ALA A 66 -6.05 -13.00 -12.46
CA ALA A 66 -6.42 -13.96 -13.49
C ALA A 66 -6.49 -15.39 -12.92
N ASP A 67 -5.57 -15.76 -12.04
CA ASP A 67 -5.59 -17.04 -11.35
C ASP A 67 -6.81 -17.16 -10.41
N ALA A 68 -7.13 -16.12 -9.68
CA ALA A 68 -8.27 -16.10 -8.76
C ALA A 68 -9.63 -15.92 -9.45
N GLU A 69 -9.73 -15.84 -10.77
CA GLU A 69 -10.99 -15.54 -11.46
C GLU A 69 -12.03 -16.66 -11.32
N ASP A 70 -11.59 -17.90 -11.19
CA ASP A 70 -12.46 -19.06 -10.95
C ASP A 70 -12.75 -19.32 -9.47
N GLY A 71 -12.20 -18.49 -8.57
CA GLY A 71 -12.34 -18.60 -7.11
C GLY A 71 -11.29 -19.48 -6.46
N ARG A 72 -10.23 -19.88 -7.19
CA ARG A 72 -9.06 -20.60 -6.69
C ARG A 72 -7.80 -19.82 -7.03
N ILE A 73 -6.80 -20.04 -6.23
CA ILE A 73 -5.43 -19.54 -6.44
C ILE A 73 -4.56 -20.79 -6.48
N ASP A 74 -4.44 -21.41 -7.66
CA ASP A 74 -3.76 -22.69 -7.82
C ASP A 74 -2.74 -22.73 -8.98
N GLY A 75 -2.53 -21.60 -9.62
CA GLY A 75 -1.61 -21.46 -10.76
C GLY A 75 -2.22 -21.93 -12.06
N VAL A 76 -3.55 -22.15 -12.14
CA VAL A 76 -4.24 -22.51 -13.39
C VAL A 76 -4.99 -21.30 -13.92
N ILE A 77 -4.43 -20.62 -14.91
CA ILE A 77 -4.96 -19.38 -15.47
C ILE A 77 -5.52 -19.65 -16.86
N ASP A 78 -6.80 -19.36 -17.07
CA ASP A 78 -7.51 -19.60 -18.36
C ASP A 78 -7.33 -21.04 -18.89
N GLY A 79 -7.21 -22.01 -17.98
CA GLY A 79 -7.03 -23.42 -18.30
C GLY A 79 -5.60 -23.83 -18.64
N THR A 80 -4.63 -22.92 -18.52
CA THR A 80 -3.20 -23.20 -18.64
C THR A 80 -2.60 -23.36 -17.23
N ASP A 81 -1.87 -24.47 -17.02
CA ASP A 81 -1.26 -24.79 -15.74
C ASP A 81 0.14 -24.16 -15.64
N PHE A 82 0.27 -23.16 -14.79
CA PHE A 82 1.52 -22.46 -14.41
C PHE A 82 1.91 -22.77 -12.97
N SER A 83 1.36 -23.80 -12.34
CA SER A 83 1.62 -24.12 -10.92
C SER A 83 3.10 -24.39 -10.63
N ALA A 84 3.86 -24.84 -11.61
CA ALA A 84 5.29 -25.07 -11.49
C ALA A 84 6.09 -23.74 -11.43
N GLU A 85 5.69 -22.73 -12.20
CA GLU A 85 6.29 -21.40 -12.27
C GLU A 85 5.93 -20.56 -11.05
N ILE A 86 4.66 -20.68 -10.59
CA ILE A 86 4.14 -19.92 -9.45
C ILE A 86 4.56 -20.53 -8.09
N GLY A 87 5.03 -21.79 -8.06
CA GLY A 87 5.54 -22.42 -6.84
C GLY A 87 4.56 -23.37 -6.15
N GLY A 88 3.47 -23.76 -6.84
CA GLY A 88 2.57 -24.83 -6.38
C GLY A 88 1.63 -24.40 -5.26
N VAL A 89 1.19 -23.16 -5.24
CA VAL A 89 0.10 -22.68 -4.38
C VAL A 89 -1.19 -23.40 -4.76
N ASP A 90 -2.01 -23.74 -3.79
CA ASP A 90 -3.38 -24.27 -3.99
C ASP A 90 -4.23 -23.76 -2.82
N LEU A 91 -4.89 -22.62 -3.01
CA LEU A 91 -5.60 -21.88 -1.99
C LEU A 91 -6.97 -21.46 -2.49
N THR A 92 -7.99 -21.66 -1.68
CA THR A 92 -9.30 -21.03 -1.87
C THR A 92 -9.52 -20.04 -0.72
N ILE A 93 -9.86 -18.80 -1.06
CA ILE A 93 -10.21 -17.77 -0.09
C ILE A 93 -11.72 -17.59 -0.16
N GLU A 94 -12.42 -17.71 0.97
CA GLU A 94 -13.86 -17.56 1.03
C GLU A 94 -14.25 -16.46 2.03
N ASN A 95 -15.21 -15.63 1.63
CA ASN A 95 -15.88 -14.71 2.51
C ASN A 95 -17.33 -15.18 2.71
N GLY A 96 -17.66 -15.62 3.92
CA GLY A 96 -18.99 -16.13 4.23
C GLY A 96 -19.46 -17.30 3.36
N GLY A 97 -18.53 -18.15 2.91
CA GLY A 97 -18.80 -19.30 2.02
C GLY A 97 -18.90 -18.94 0.53
N THR A 98 -18.50 -17.73 0.14
CA THR A 98 -18.38 -17.31 -1.26
C THR A 98 -16.90 -17.14 -1.59
N ALA A 99 -16.43 -17.78 -2.66
CA ALA A 99 -15.04 -17.65 -3.09
C ALA A 99 -14.71 -16.20 -3.46
N VAL A 100 -13.54 -15.74 -3.03
CA VAL A 100 -12.95 -14.47 -3.43
C VAL A 100 -12.40 -14.64 -4.84
N THR A 101 -12.81 -13.77 -5.75
CA THR A 101 -12.40 -13.83 -7.16
C THR A 101 -11.41 -12.71 -7.50
N GLY A 102 -10.80 -12.77 -8.67
CA GLY A 102 -9.83 -11.77 -9.12
C GLY A 102 -10.34 -10.33 -9.08
N THR A 103 -11.67 -10.11 -9.23
CA THR A 103 -12.28 -8.77 -9.11
C THR A 103 -12.35 -8.24 -7.67
N ASP A 104 -12.26 -9.12 -6.69
CA ASP A 104 -12.24 -8.79 -5.27
C ASP A 104 -10.84 -8.42 -4.77
N LEU A 105 -9.80 -8.78 -5.53
CA LEU A 105 -8.41 -8.41 -5.27
C LEU A 105 -8.16 -7.01 -5.81
N THR A 106 -8.22 -6.01 -4.94
CA THR A 106 -8.14 -4.60 -5.32
C THR A 106 -6.76 -4.01 -5.04
N PHE A 107 -6.50 -2.84 -5.63
CA PHE A 107 -5.30 -2.04 -5.42
C PHE A 107 -5.07 -1.68 -3.93
N ASP A 108 -6.12 -1.66 -3.13
CA ASP A 108 -6.07 -1.33 -1.70
C ASP A 108 -5.41 -2.38 -0.83
N ASN A 109 -5.30 -3.60 -1.33
CA ASN A 109 -4.52 -4.64 -0.68
C ASN A 109 -3.00 -4.41 -0.88
N THR A 110 -2.62 -3.38 -1.67
CA THR A 110 -1.25 -3.18 -2.15
C THR A 110 -0.41 -2.17 -1.35
N ASN A 111 -0.91 -1.61 -0.26
CA ASN A 111 -0.10 -0.85 0.73
C ASN A 111 0.66 0.37 0.18
N VAL A 112 0.13 1.07 -0.84
CA VAL A 112 0.82 2.20 -1.48
C VAL A 112 0.59 3.51 -0.75
N ALA A 113 1.68 4.13 -0.27
CA ALA A 113 1.66 5.44 0.39
C ALA A 113 1.52 6.57 -0.65
N CYS A 114 0.43 7.34 -0.59
CA CYS A 114 0.16 8.44 -1.50
C CYS A 114 -0.27 9.71 -0.77
N PHE A 115 0.19 10.86 -1.28
CA PHE A 115 -0.34 12.17 -0.92
C PHE A 115 -1.37 12.62 -1.96
N VAL A 116 -2.34 13.41 -1.55
CA VAL A 116 -3.33 13.99 -2.47
C VAL A 116 -2.84 15.35 -2.98
N ARG A 117 -3.22 15.70 -4.21
CA ARG A 117 -3.00 17.03 -4.82
C ARG A 117 -3.30 18.16 -3.83
N GLY A 118 -2.42 19.16 -3.78
CA GLY A 118 -2.50 20.33 -2.90
C GLY A 118 -1.83 20.14 -1.55
N THR A 119 -1.35 18.92 -1.21
CA THR A 119 -0.55 18.69 -0.01
C THR A 119 0.73 19.51 -0.05
N GLN A 120 1.01 20.25 1.03
CA GLN A 120 2.20 21.06 1.12
C GLN A 120 3.34 20.29 1.77
N SER A 121 4.41 20.15 1.03
CA SER A 121 5.66 19.54 1.51
C SER A 121 6.67 20.60 1.90
N ALA A 122 7.38 20.39 3.00
CA ALA A 122 8.43 21.30 3.44
C ALA A 122 9.69 21.10 2.59
N THR A 123 10.16 22.17 1.94
CA THR A 123 11.32 22.15 1.05
C THR A 123 12.34 23.20 1.46
N ARG A 124 13.53 23.18 0.84
CA ARG A 124 14.52 24.26 1.02
C ARG A 124 13.99 25.65 0.58
N ARG A 125 12.99 25.66 -0.30
CA ARG A 125 12.36 26.90 -0.82
C ARG A 125 11.16 27.36 0.02
N GLY A 126 10.87 26.65 1.12
CA GLY A 126 9.66 26.81 1.91
C GLY A 126 8.63 25.71 1.58
N SER A 127 7.37 25.95 1.91
CA SER A 127 6.28 25.03 1.64
C SER A 127 5.94 25.05 0.13
N VAL A 128 5.88 23.87 -0.51
CA VAL A 128 5.59 23.69 -1.93
C VAL A 128 4.52 22.63 -2.10
N ALA A 129 3.53 22.88 -2.96
CA ALA A 129 2.49 21.90 -3.27
C ALA A 129 3.11 20.66 -3.96
N ILE A 130 2.61 19.47 -3.63
CA ILE A 130 3.21 18.21 -4.10
C ILE A 130 3.20 18.10 -5.64
N GLU A 131 2.18 18.63 -6.30
CA GLU A 131 2.07 18.68 -7.75
C GLU A 131 3.09 19.59 -8.44
N ASP A 132 3.72 20.50 -7.68
CA ASP A 132 4.76 21.41 -8.17
C ASP A 132 6.17 20.90 -7.88
N LEU A 133 6.29 19.78 -7.15
CA LEU A 133 7.55 19.11 -6.90
C LEU A 133 7.98 18.28 -8.10
N LYS A 134 9.28 18.10 -8.23
CA LYS A 134 9.91 17.30 -9.29
C LYS A 134 11.19 16.63 -8.79
N GLU A 135 11.68 15.71 -9.56
CA GLU A 135 12.97 15.07 -9.33
C GLU A 135 14.08 16.09 -9.12
N GLY A 136 14.93 15.82 -8.15
CA GLY A 136 16.04 16.71 -7.77
C GLY A 136 15.65 17.83 -6.81
N ASP A 137 14.36 18.12 -6.57
CA ASP A 137 13.95 19.05 -5.52
C ASP A 137 14.32 18.51 -4.13
N GLU A 138 14.73 19.41 -3.24
CA GLU A 138 15.16 19.04 -1.89
C GLU A 138 13.99 19.22 -0.90
N VAL A 139 13.51 18.10 -0.36
CA VAL A 139 12.47 18.02 0.67
C VAL A 139 13.14 17.78 2.02
N ILE A 140 12.65 18.43 3.08
CA ILE A 140 13.16 18.17 4.42
C ILE A 140 12.57 16.86 4.94
N THR A 141 13.46 15.98 5.42
CA THR A 141 13.10 14.72 6.07
C THR A 141 13.41 14.81 7.56
N MET A 142 12.73 13.98 8.34
CA MET A 142 12.85 14.02 9.80
C MET A 142 14.24 13.62 10.28
N ASP A 143 14.82 12.58 9.65
CA ASP A 143 16.03 11.95 10.14
C ASP A 143 17.31 12.42 9.41
N HIS A 144 17.21 12.76 8.12
CA HIS A 144 18.37 13.02 7.28
C HIS A 144 18.44 14.44 6.71
N GLY A 145 17.61 15.37 7.25
CA GLY A 145 17.58 16.74 6.78
C GLY A 145 17.05 16.87 5.35
N PHE A 146 17.66 17.71 4.52
CA PHE A 146 17.22 17.87 3.14
C PHE A 146 17.70 16.71 2.27
N GLN A 147 16.71 15.97 1.69
CA GLN A 147 16.96 14.88 0.76
C GLN A 147 16.38 15.21 -0.63
N LYS A 148 17.06 14.78 -1.67
CA LYS A 148 16.59 14.97 -3.06
C LYS A 148 15.54 13.93 -3.41
N ILE A 149 14.44 14.38 -3.99
CA ILE A 149 13.47 13.49 -4.64
C ILE A 149 14.20 12.75 -5.79
N ARG A 150 14.16 11.43 -5.76
CA ARG A 150 14.74 10.56 -6.79
C ARG A 150 13.72 10.22 -7.86
N TRP A 151 12.47 10.13 -7.47
CA TRP A 151 11.35 9.89 -8.35
C TRP A 151 10.08 10.48 -7.72
N ILE A 152 9.20 11.01 -8.55
CA ILE A 152 7.87 11.46 -8.17
C ILE A 152 6.90 11.15 -9.31
N GLY A 153 5.80 10.46 -8.98
CA GLY A 153 4.76 10.11 -9.94
C GLY A 153 3.37 10.38 -9.40
N SER A 154 2.38 10.34 -10.27
CA SER A 154 0.98 10.53 -9.88
C SER A 154 0.04 9.61 -10.64
N THR A 155 -1.07 9.26 -9.99
CA THR A 155 -2.15 8.46 -10.57
C THR A 155 -3.48 9.10 -10.20
N THR A 156 -4.42 9.16 -11.17
CA THR A 156 -5.78 9.65 -10.93
C THR A 156 -6.73 8.45 -10.85
N VAL A 157 -7.49 8.36 -9.76
CA VAL A 157 -8.44 7.26 -9.52
C VAL A 157 -9.81 7.82 -9.07
N PRO A 158 -10.91 7.04 -9.19
CA PRO A 158 -12.19 7.38 -8.55
C PRO A 158 -12.01 7.44 -7.03
N ALA A 159 -12.52 8.50 -6.37
CA ALA A 159 -12.48 8.63 -4.91
C ALA A 159 -13.70 7.93 -4.29
N THR A 160 -13.72 6.61 -4.32
CA THR A 160 -14.84 5.78 -3.83
C THR A 160 -14.31 4.57 -3.07
N GLY A 161 -15.01 4.14 -2.02
CA GLY A 161 -14.64 2.99 -1.20
C GLY A 161 -13.18 3.09 -0.73
N ASP A 162 -12.45 2.04 -0.95
CA ASP A 162 -11.05 1.91 -0.53
C ASP A 162 -10.06 2.85 -1.28
N LEU A 163 -10.48 3.49 -2.36
CA LEU A 163 -9.69 4.51 -3.06
C LEU A 163 -10.02 5.94 -2.57
N ALA A 164 -11.01 6.07 -1.67
CA ALA A 164 -11.36 7.36 -1.10
C ALA A 164 -10.25 7.87 -0.18
N PRO A 165 -9.75 9.11 -0.37
CA PRO A 165 -8.70 9.65 0.49
C PRO A 165 -9.20 9.81 1.93
N ILE A 166 -8.30 9.55 2.88
CA ILE A 166 -8.52 9.88 4.28
C ILE A 166 -8.16 11.33 4.52
N VAL A 167 -9.11 12.07 5.09
CA VAL A 167 -8.92 13.46 5.52
C VAL A 167 -8.52 13.45 7.00
N ILE A 168 -7.37 14.04 7.30
CA ILE A 168 -6.91 14.33 8.65
C ILE A 168 -7.11 15.84 8.84
N ARG A 169 -8.12 16.22 9.62
CA ARG A 169 -8.46 17.61 9.87
C ARG A 169 -7.29 18.36 10.50
N LYS A 170 -7.18 19.66 10.19
CA LYS A 170 -6.23 20.57 10.83
C LYS A 170 -6.19 20.36 12.34
N GLY A 171 -4.99 20.13 12.87
CA GLY A 171 -4.73 19.96 14.29
C GLY A 171 -5.06 18.59 14.87
N ALA A 172 -5.63 17.65 14.06
CA ALA A 172 -5.95 16.31 14.55
C ALA A 172 -4.68 15.52 14.97
N MET A 173 -3.60 15.72 14.23
CA MET A 173 -2.27 15.17 14.54
C MET A 173 -1.20 16.27 14.69
N GLY A 174 -1.62 17.52 14.98
CA GLY A 174 -0.73 18.68 15.00
C GLY A 174 -0.50 19.32 13.63
N ASN A 175 -1.14 18.81 12.57
CA ASN A 175 -1.03 19.33 11.21
C ASN A 175 -1.57 20.76 11.07
N GLU A 176 -0.92 21.57 10.23
CA GLU A 176 -1.22 23.01 10.07
C GLU A 176 -2.47 23.26 9.23
N ARG A 177 -2.83 22.33 8.33
CA ARG A 177 -4.01 22.34 7.48
C ARG A 177 -4.57 20.94 7.35
N ASP A 178 -5.76 20.78 6.76
CA ASP A 178 -6.29 19.46 6.44
C ASP A 178 -5.31 18.72 5.53
N LEU A 179 -4.84 17.56 5.96
CA LEU A 179 -4.01 16.66 5.19
C LEU A 179 -4.90 15.58 4.56
N ARG A 180 -4.65 15.25 3.30
CA ARG A 180 -5.34 14.17 2.60
C ARG A 180 -4.33 13.17 2.08
N VAL A 181 -4.55 11.91 2.39
CA VAL A 181 -3.63 10.81 2.02
C VAL A 181 -4.43 9.58 1.58
N SER A 182 -3.78 8.62 0.95
CA SER A 182 -4.41 7.32 0.70
C SER A 182 -4.69 6.58 2.01
N PRO A 183 -5.67 5.65 2.04
CA PRO A 183 -6.02 4.90 3.24
C PRO A 183 -4.84 4.16 3.88
N GLN A 184 -3.95 3.64 3.07
CA GLN A 184 -2.77 2.89 3.52
C GLN A 184 -1.55 3.76 3.83
N HIS A 185 -1.59 5.06 3.52
CA HIS A 185 -0.49 5.97 3.82
C HIS A 185 -0.22 6.01 5.33
N ARG A 186 1.02 5.78 5.73
CA ARG A 186 1.36 5.68 7.14
C ARG A 186 1.78 7.02 7.71
N MET A 187 1.11 7.36 8.81
CA MET A 187 1.38 8.54 9.63
C MET A 187 2.30 8.16 10.78
N LEU A 188 3.23 9.04 11.14
CA LEU A 188 4.05 8.85 12.32
C LEU A 188 3.23 9.13 13.58
N VAL A 189 3.21 8.16 14.49
CA VAL A 189 2.72 8.33 15.87
C VAL A 189 3.88 8.15 16.83
N ARG A 190 3.88 8.91 17.94
CA ARG A 190 4.95 8.91 18.94
C ARG A 190 4.43 9.33 20.31
N GLY A 191 5.24 9.24 21.32
CA GLY A 191 4.91 9.63 22.67
C GLY A 191 4.87 8.47 23.65
N TRP A 192 4.68 8.77 24.94
CA TRP A 192 4.72 7.78 26.01
C TRP A 192 3.66 6.68 25.87
N HIS A 193 2.53 6.96 25.25
CA HIS A 193 1.44 6.03 25.01
C HIS A 193 1.80 5.01 23.93
N VAL A 194 2.53 5.41 22.89
CA VAL A 194 3.03 4.50 21.85
C VAL A 194 4.05 3.54 22.46
N GLU A 195 4.93 4.05 23.30
CA GLU A 195 5.89 3.22 24.04
C GLU A 195 5.21 2.26 25.01
N LEU A 196 4.18 2.74 25.72
CA LEU A 196 3.44 1.92 26.69
C LEU A 196 2.62 0.80 26.02
N MET A 197 1.95 1.11 24.89
CA MET A 197 1.03 0.18 24.24
C MET A 197 1.71 -0.77 23.26
N PHE A 198 2.79 -0.32 22.61
CA PHE A 198 3.40 -1.03 21.49
C PHE A 198 4.89 -1.33 21.69
N ASP A 199 5.48 -0.94 22.83
CA ASP A 199 6.93 -1.06 23.11
C ASP A 199 7.81 -0.38 22.02
N GLN A 200 7.29 0.71 21.44
CA GLN A 200 7.93 1.49 20.39
C GLN A 200 7.90 2.98 20.77
N LYS A 201 9.00 3.70 20.60
CA LYS A 201 9.03 5.17 20.82
C LYS A 201 8.29 5.91 19.73
N GLU A 202 8.37 5.40 18.52
CA GLU A 202 7.76 5.92 17.30
C GLU A 202 7.30 4.74 16.44
N ALA A 203 6.16 4.88 15.79
CA ALA A 203 5.63 3.86 14.89
C ALA A 203 4.89 4.49 13.72
N LEU A 204 4.83 3.77 12.61
CA LEU A 204 4.02 4.13 11.45
C LEU A 204 2.67 3.43 11.53
N VAL A 205 1.59 4.18 11.34
CA VAL A 205 0.21 3.68 11.36
C VAL A 205 -0.52 4.05 10.08
N PRO A 206 -1.22 3.12 9.42
CA PRO A 206 -2.04 3.44 8.26
C PRO A 206 -3.13 4.46 8.61
N ALA A 207 -3.34 5.45 7.76
CA ALA A 207 -4.32 6.52 7.99
C ALA A 207 -5.73 5.98 8.24
N LYS A 208 -6.11 4.88 7.57
CA LYS A 208 -7.41 4.21 7.80
C LYS A 208 -7.59 3.69 9.22
N ALA A 209 -6.50 3.34 9.91
CA ALA A 209 -6.57 2.90 11.30
C ALA A 209 -6.88 4.04 12.29
N LEU A 210 -6.74 5.29 11.85
CA LEU A 210 -6.97 6.49 12.65
C LEU A 210 -8.37 7.08 12.46
N ILE A 211 -9.22 6.45 11.63
CA ILE A 211 -10.60 6.93 11.37
C ILE A 211 -11.38 6.96 12.67
N ASN A 212 -11.97 8.12 12.96
CA ASN A 212 -12.80 8.37 14.14
C ASN A 212 -14.09 9.15 13.80
N ASP A 213 -14.39 9.33 12.50
CA ASP A 213 -15.58 10.00 11.95
C ASP A 213 -15.76 11.47 12.34
N GLU A 214 -14.85 12.04 13.14
CA GLU A 214 -14.88 13.44 13.56
C GLU A 214 -13.73 14.24 12.95
N THR A 215 -12.50 13.86 13.25
CA THR A 215 -11.28 14.56 12.82
C THR A 215 -10.50 13.79 11.77
N VAL A 216 -10.72 12.49 11.67
CA VAL A 216 -10.14 11.61 10.63
C VAL A 216 -11.26 10.79 10.01
N PHE A 217 -11.47 10.91 8.70
CA PHE A 217 -12.57 10.26 7.99
C PHE A 217 -12.28 10.12 6.49
N PRO A 218 -12.88 9.15 5.80
CA PRO A 218 -12.79 9.03 4.34
C PRO A 218 -13.61 10.13 3.64
N LEU A 219 -13.14 10.60 2.50
CA LEU A 219 -13.83 11.59 1.67
C LEU A 219 -14.12 11.00 0.30
N GLU A 220 -15.35 10.55 0.11
CA GLU A 220 -15.81 10.01 -1.17
C GLU A 220 -16.29 11.08 -2.15
N GLY A 221 -16.18 10.79 -3.43
CA GLY A 221 -16.78 11.53 -4.53
C GLY A 221 -15.80 12.10 -5.53
N GLY A 222 -16.17 12.02 -6.81
CA GLY A 222 -15.35 12.48 -7.91
C GLY A 222 -14.11 11.62 -8.15
N THR A 223 -13.00 12.27 -8.47
CA THR A 223 -11.68 11.63 -8.67
C THR A 223 -10.65 12.26 -7.74
N VAL A 224 -9.61 11.51 -7.43
CA VAL A 224 -8.48 11.97 -6.63
C VAL A 224 -7.17 11.75 -7.39
N ASP A 225 -6.27 12.72 -7.32
CA ASP A 225 -4.91 12.59 -7.83
C ASP A 225 -3.99 12.25 -6.67
N TYR A 226 -3.45 11.05 -6.69
CA TYR A 226 -2.49 10.54 -5.73
C TYR A 226 -1.06 10.73 -6.24
N PHE A 227 -0.18 11.22 -5.36
CA PHE A 227 1.22 11.48 -5.63
C PHE A 227 2.10 10.62 -4.74
N HIS A 228 3.16 10.08 -5.34
CA HIS A 228 4.18 9.27 -4.66
C HIS A 228 5.53 9.93 -4.84
N MET A 229 6.34 10.00 -3.78
CA MET A 229 7.72 10.47 -3.89
C MET A 229 8.68 9.46 -3.26
N MET A 230 9.78 9.20 -3.95
CA MET A 230 10.87 8.33 -3.52
C MET A 230 12.17 9.11 -3.32
N PHE A 231 12.98 8.58 -2.41
CA PHE A 231 14.32 9.07 -2.09
C PHE A 231 15.34 7.93 -2.26
N ASP A 232 16.59 8.11 -1.84
CA ASP A 232 17.58 7.02 -1.85
C ASP A 232 17.26 5.93 -0.80
N THR A 233 16.54 6.29 0.26
CA THR A 233 16.06 5.42 1.33
C THR A 233 14.62 5.80 1.71
N HIS A 234 13.94 4.94 2.47
CA HIS A 234 12.61 5.27 3.00
C HIS A 234 12.71 6.41 4.03
N GLU A 235 12.03 7.51 3.77
CA GLU A 235 12.10 8.74 4.55
C GLU A 235 10.77 9.09 5.22
N LEU A 236 10.86 9.83 6.31
CA LEU A 236 9.73 10.55 6.89
C LEU A 236 9.79 12.01 6.41
N VAL A 237 8.83 12.43 5.61
CA VAL A 237 8.74 13.78 5.06
C VAL A 237 7.71 14.62 5.80
N TYR A 238 7.91 15.93 5.85
CA TYR A 238 6.93 16.84 6.47
C TYR A 238 5.88 17.27 5.45
N ALA A 239 4.66 16.77 5.65
CA ALA A 239 3.47 17.13 4.89
C ALA A 239 2.47 17.86 5.80
N GLU A 240 2.04 19.06 5.41
CA GLU A 240 1.19 19.94 6.25
C GLU A 240 1.74 20.14 7.67
N GLY A 241 3.06 20.12 7.82
CA GLY A 241 3.77 20.34 9.09
C GLY A 241 3.98 19.11 9.97
N ILE A 242 3.46 17.95 9.58
CA ILE A 242 3.63 16.70 10.33
C ILE A 242 4.41 15.64 9.53
N PRO A 243 5.16 14.75 10.21
CA PRO A 243 5.90 13.69 9.55
C PRO A 243 4.99 12.55 9.10
N SER A 244 5.18 12.09 7.88
CA SER A 244 4.55 10.92 7.30
C SER A 244 5.49 10.22 6.34
N GLU A 245 5.19 8.99 5.96
CA GLU A 245 6.09 8.20 5.13
C GLU A 245 6.22 8.73 3.69
N SER A 246 7.41 8.57 3.10
CA SER A 246 7.60 8.59 1.65
C SER A 246 7.17 7.25 1.03
N PHE A 247 7.10 7.17 -0.28
CA PHE A 247 6.80 5.91 -0.93
C PHE A 247 7.95 4.89 -0.72
N HIS A 248 7.59 3.68 -0.28
CA HIS A 248 8.49 2.53 -0.17
C HIS A 248 8.15 1.50 -1.25
N PRO A 249 9.03 1.26 -2.22
CA PRO A 249 8.76 0.36 -3.34
C PRO A 249 9.00 -1.11 -2.96
N GLY A 250 8.20 -1.67 -2.07
CA GLY A 250 8.15 -3.11 -1.87
C GLY A 250 7.51 -3.81 -3.07
N HIS A 251 7.51 -5.15 -3.10
CA HIS A 251 6.88 -5.95 -4.17
C HIS A 251 5.50 -5.44 -4.56
N VAL A 252 4.70 -5.19 -3.56
CA VAL A 252 3.32 -4.73 -3.73
C VAL A 252 3.26 -3.32 -4.32
N GLY A 253 4.14 -2.41 -3.88
CA GLY A 253 4.18 -1.03 -4.37
C GLY A 253 4.54 -0.94 -5.85
N LEU A 254 5.52 -1.70 -6.31
CA LEU A 254 5.94 -1.72 -7.72
C LEU A 254 4.88 -2.35 -8.63
N GLY A 255 4.22 -3.40 -8.19
CA GLY A 255 3.14 -4.07 -8.92
C GLY A 255 1.89 -3.21 -9.14
N SER A 256 1.77 -2.10 -8.41
CA SER A 256 0.63 -1.18 -8.51
C SER A 256 0.74 -0.17 -9.65
N PHE A 257 1.90 -0.02 -10.26
CA PHE A 257 2.15 0.95 -11.33
C PHE A 257 2.02 0.32 -12.72
N SER A 258 1.79 1.18 -13.72
CA SER A 258 1.90 0.78 -15.12
C SER A 258 3.34 0.29 -15.40
N GLU A 259 3.50 -0.55 -16.42
CA GLU A 259 4.81 -1.07 -16.82
C GLU A 259 5.81 0.07 -17.08
N ASP A 260 5.41 1.13 -17.78
CA ASP A 260 6.27 2.28 -18.07
C ASP A 260 6.77 2.94 -16.78
N THR A 261 5.88 3.15 -15.80
CA THR A 261 6.24 3.76 -14.50
C THR A 261 7.12 2.83 -13.67
N ARG A 262 6.81 1.54 -13.69
CA ARG A 262 7.63 0.51 -13.02
C ARG A 262 9.05 0.48 -13.60
N GLU A 263 9.18 0.45 -14.93
CA GLU A 263 10.49 0.48 -15.60
C GLU A 263 11.27 1.77 -15.32
N GLU A 264 10.58 2.93 -15.24
CA GLU A 264 11.20 4.18 -14.82
C GLU A 264 11.80 4.06 -13.41
N ILE A 265 11.03 3.57 -12.44
CA ILE A 265 11.53 3.34 -11.06
C ILE A 265 12.70 2.35 -11.06
N LEU A 266 12.59 1.23 -11.77
CA LEU A 266 13.63 0.20 -11.86
C LEU A 266 14.90 0.69 -12.60
N SER A 267 14.79 1.70 -13.47
CA SER A 267 15.95 2.33 -14.08
C SER A 267 16.72 3.21 -13.09
N LEU A 268 16.01 3.85 -12.17
CA LEU A 268 16.59 4.68 -11.11
C LEU A 268 17.16 3.84 -9.95
N PHE A 269 16.52 2.70 -9.68
CA PHE A 269 16.85 1.77 -8.59
C PHE A 269 17.05 0.34 -9.13
N PRO A 270 18.11 0.07 -9.91
CA PRO A 270 18.31 -1.23 -10.58
C PRO A 270 18.32 -2.43 -9.62
N GLN A 271 18.73 -2.22 -8.37
CA GLN A 271 18.77 -3.27 -7.35
C GLN A 271 17.38 -3.84 -7.03
N LEU A 272 16.31 -3.09 -7.32
CA LEU A 272 14.94 -3.54 -7.08
C LEU A 272 14.47 -4.58 -8.10
N ARG A 273 15.17 -4.76 -9.23
CA ARG A 273 14.87 -5.84 -10.19
C ARG A 273 15.10 -7.22 -9.59
N ASP A 274 16.22 -7.36 -8.88
CA ASP A 274 16.65 -8.63 -8.31
C ASP A 274 16.17 -8.80 -6.86
N ASN A 275 15.87 -7.70 -6.17
CA ASN A 275 15.42 -7.69 -4.78
C ASN A 275 14.54 -6.47 -4.50
N PRO A 276 13.24 -6.54 -4.80
CA PRO A 276 12.30 -5.46 -4.53
C PRO A 276 12.23 -5.01 -3.06
N GLU A 277 12.48 -5.93 -2.12
CA GLU A 277 12.61 -5.62 -0.69
C GLU A 277 13.97 -4.98 -0.34
N GLY A 278 14.91 -4.97 -1.26
CA GLY A 278 16.26 -4.43 -1.07
C GLY A 278 16.38 -2.91 -1.18
N TYR A 279 15.26 -2.18 -1.20
CA TYR A 279 15.31 -0.71 -1.26
C TYR A 279 15.98 -0.11 -0.02
N SER A 280 15.35 -0.27 1.12
CA SER A 280 15.89 0.09 2.44
C SER A 280 15.01 -0.52 3.53
N GLU A 281 15.48 -0.52 4.78
CA GLU A 281 14.61 -0.76 5.91
C GLU A 281 13.55 0.34 6.00
N HIS A 282 12.39 0.02 6.56
CA HIS A 282 11.38 1.03 6.88
C HIS A 282 11.92 2.05 7.87
N ALA A 283 11.59 3.33 7.68
CA ALA A 283 12.05 4.42 8.54
C ALA A 283 11.65 4.22 10.01
N ARG A 284 10.51 3.58 10.26
CA ARG A 284 10.03 3.17 11.60
C ARG A 284 9.28 1.84 11.52
N PRO A 285 9.15 1.11 12.64
CA PRO A 285 8.24 -0.04 12.74
C PRO A 285 6.81 0.33 12.38
N SER A 286 6.12 -0.56 11.67
CA SER A 286 4.72 -0.37 11.27
C SER A 286 3.79 -1.15 12.18
N LEU A 287 2.73 -0.50 12.64
CA LEU A 287 1.63 -1.15 13.37
C LEU A 287 0.58 -1.67 12.39
N LYS A 288 -0.01 -2.80 12.73
CA LYS A 288 -1.18 -3.31 12.00
C LYS A 288 -2.40 -2.45 12.29
N VAL A 289 -3.35 -2.39 11.35
CA VAL A 289 -4.60 -1.63 11.51
C VAL A 289 -5.30 -1.95 12.84
N ARG A 290 -5.46 -3.23 13.17
CA ARG A 290 -6.10 -3.66 14.42
C ARG A 290 -5.38 -3.17 15.69
N GLU A 291 -4.06 -3.06 15.65
CA GLU A 291 -3.26 -2.58 16.77
C GLU A 291 -3.40 -1.06 16.95
N ALA A 292 -3.45 -0.34 15.83
CA ALA A 292 -3.50 1.11 15.81
C ALA A 292 -4.92 1.69 16.08
N LYS A 293 -5.99 0.92 15.96
CA LYS A 293 -7.38 1.37 16.20
C LYS A 293 -7.59 2.02 17.57
N VAL A 294 -6.86 1.57 18.58
CA VAL A 294 -6.92 2.17 19.94
C VAL A 294 -6.55 3.66 19.93
N LEU A 295 -5.76 4.13 18.95
CA LEU A 295 -5.42 5.54 18.79
C LEU A 295 -6.61 6.34 18.25
N ALA A 296 -7.41 5.76 17.36
CA ALA A 296 -8.64 6.39 16.84
C ALA A 296 -9.67 6.64 17.93
N GLU A 297 -9.79 5.71 18.89
CA GLU A 297 -10.68 5.83 20.06
C GLU A 297 -10.22 6.93 21.04
N ASN A 298 -8.96 7.35 20.95
CA ASN A 298 -8.36 8.36 21.83
C ASN A 298 -7.61 9.43 21.01
N PRO A 299 -8.33 10.34 20.31
CA PRO A 299 -7.71 11.30 19.38
C PRO A 299 -6.65 12.21 20.00
N GLU A 300 -6.71 12.44 21.31
CA GLU A 300 -5.69 13.24 22.03
C GLU A 300 -4.29 12.56 21.99
N LEU A 301 -4.25 11.22 21.84
CA LEU A 301 -3.00 10.47 21.73
C LEU A 301 -2.31 10.64 20.36
N MET A 302 -2.97 11.28 19.40
CA MET A 302 -2.40 11.53 18.06
C MET A 302 -1.68 12.89 17.95
N LYS A 303 -1.69 13.71 19.01
CA LYS A 303 -1.28 15.14 18.96
C LYS A 303 0.13 15.42 19.46
N ASP A 304 0.95 14.44 19.77
CA ASP A 304 2.29 14.67 20.35
C ASP A 304 3.40 14.83 19.31
#